data_04749c53fa7f09c61ff0706f47583f25
#
_entry.id   04749c53fa7f09c61ff0706f47583f25
#
_cell.length_a   1.000
_cell.length_b   1.000
_cell.length_c   1.000
_cell.angle_alpha   90.00
_cell.angle_beta   90.00
_cell.angle_gamma   90.00
#
_symmetry.space_group_name_H-M   'P 1'
#
loop_
_entity.id
_entity.type
_entity.pdbx_description
1 polymer ?
#
loop_
_entity_poly.entity_id
_entity_poly.type
_entity_poly.pdbx_seq_one_letter_code
_entity_poly.pdbx_strand_id
1 'polypeptide(L)'
;MKNITFWICILIWVFITLVRVIFHQPWFDESNAWEIARNMHFGNMFESVKYEGHFFAWYFLLMPFAKLNFGYPFSMTLINWSFCFASIVVLWRFAPFNNFLKALITFSFPFLACYPVVARCYSIGILPIFLLCVLYKNRLKYPVIYSLLVVFAMNTSIIAFLSSCLLGIFLLFDLFKQENKKDFKICLGIAGIAFFTILIQILNFSTDKLPIAKVFGFNLQTMLSTFVLLNPLINAILLLIFAIGFCVCLFKDKQMFAYVIFVFVAILTLFKVTYSGDFWHYYFLYVTLISACWIAFCEDKISEKCKKCLTYLLCLLSFLLIFDFRNEISVFNSNSKEVANYIKEHKNDCSIFLNQIFFMTLPYIRDGKTDYDIKIIDNSNGTYNIGLDFESIMYNLEPNKNNYIYINSCAKIPNLIKGEKVMKFELDKNIKNLYCIYKVDIEK
;
A
#
# COMPACT_ATOMS: atom_id res chain seq x y z
N MET A 1 -11.38 -11.27 35.10
CA MET A 1 -10.35 -12.11 34.45
C MET A 1 -9.68 -11.28 33.35
N LYS A 2 -8.38 -11.04 33.48
CA LYS A 2 -7.61 -10.40 32.38
C LYS A 2 -7.74 -11.29 31.17
N ASN A 3 -8.09 -10.70 30.01
CA ASN A 3 -8.47 -11.43 28.80
C ASN A 3 -7.24 -12.20 28.23
N ILE A 4 -6.99 -13.40 28.73
CA ILE A 4 -5.84 -14.24 28.37
C ILE A 4 -5.80 -14.49 26.84
N THR A 5 -6.98 -14.64 26.23
CA THR A 5 -7.09 -14.81 24.76
C THR A 5 -6.50 -13.64 24.00
N PHE A 6 -6.72 -12.41 24.49
CA PHE A 6 -6.10 -11.21 23.93
C PHE A 6 -4.57 -11.33 23.90
N TRP A 7 -3.97 -11.63 25.05
CA TRP A 7 -2.51 -11.69 25.15
C TRP A 7 -1.92 -12.82 24.30
N ILE A 8 -2.54 -13.99 24.30
CA ILE A 8 -2.10 -15.12 23.45
C ILE A 8 -2.15 -14.72 21.96
N CYS A 9 -3.27 -14.20 21.49
CA CYS A 9 -3.40 -13.81 20.09
C CYS A 9 -2.42 -12.70 19.71
N ILE A 10 -2.25 -11.68 20.55
CA ILE A 10 -1.31 -10.58 20.28
C ILE A 10 0.13 -11.08 20.25
N LEU A 11 0.54 -11.91 21.21
CA LEU A 11 1.92 -12.43 21.23
C LEU A 11 2.23 -13.29 20.02
N ILE A 12 1.31 -14.19 19.63
CA ILE A 12 1.46 -15.01 18.42
C ILE A 12 1.51 -14.11 17.18
N TRP A 13 0.63 -13.13 17.06
CA TRP A 13 0.59 -12.20 15.93
C TRP A 13 1.89 -11.39 15.84
N VAL A 14 2.35 -10.81 16.97
CA VAL A 14 3.62 -10.06 17.04
C VAL A 14 4.79 -10.93 16.61
N PHE A 15 4.88 -12.16 17.12
CA PHE A 15 5.96 -13.08 16.75
C PHE A 15 5.97 -13.36 15.24
N ILE A 16 4.84 -13.78 14.68
CA ILE A 16 4.74 -14.11 13.25
C ILE A 16 5.06 -12.89 12.37
N THR A 17 4.47 -11.74 12.69
CA THR A 17 4.62 -10.55 11.84
C THR A 17 5.99 -9.91 11.98
N LEU A 18 6.63 -9.92 13.15
CA LEU A 18 8.01 -9.44 13.31
C LEU A 18 9.01 -10.33 12.56
N VAL A 19 8.86 -11.65 12.61
CA VAL A 19 9.69 -12.54 11.79
C VAL A 19 9.56 -12.17 10.31
N ARG A 20 8.34 -11.95 9.82
CA ARG A 20 8.12 -11.52 8.43
C ARG A 20 8.76 -10.18 8.12
N VAL A 21 8.61 -9.18 8.99
CA VAL A 21 9.21 -7.84 8.84
C VAL A 21 10.73 -7.90 8.79
N ILE A 22 11.36 -8.74 9.62
CA ILE A 22 12.83 -8.88 9.67
C ILE A 22 13.39 -9.47 8.37
N PHE A 23 12.67 -10.42 7.77
CA PHE A 23 13.11 -11.08 6.54
C PHE A 23 12.52 -10.46 5.26
N HIS A 24 11.63 -9.46 5.38
CA HIS A 24 11.06 -8.78 4.25
C HIS A 24 12.11 -7.97 3.48
N GLN A 25 12.14 -8.16 2.17
CA GLN A 25 12.91 -7.33 1.26
C GLN A 25 11.94 -6.48 0.44
N PRO A 26 11.97 -5.15 0.61
CA PRO A 26 11.04 -4.25 -0.06
C PRO A 26 11.06 -4.42 -1.57
N TRP A 27 9.91 -4.35 -2.16
CA TRP A 27 9.73 -4.32 -3.59
C TRP A 27 9.73 -2.88 -4.13
N PHE A 28 9.52 -2.73 -5.44
CA PHE A 28 9.67 -1.45 -6.16
C PHE A 28 8.96 -0.27 -5.48
N ASP A 29 7.65 -0.39 -5.23
CA ASP A 29 6.86 0.72 -4.67
C ASP A 29 7.27 1.14 -3.25
N GLU A 30 7.73 0.19 -2.43
CA GLU A 30 8.21 0.46 -1.07
C GLU A 30 9.53 1.22 -1.11
N SER A 31 10.46 0.73 -1.93
CA SER A 31 11.78 1.33 -2.11
C SER A 31 11.68 2.72 -2.75
N ASN A 32 10.79 2.86 -3.73
CA ASN A 32 10.52 4.14 -4.37
C ASN A 32 9.95 5.16 -3.36
N ALA A 33 9.00 4.73 -2.50
CA ALA A 33 8.47 5.60 -1.45
C ALA A 33 9.57 6.08 -0.48
N TRP A 34 10.56 5.22 -0.16
CA TRP A 34 11.71 5.60 0.65
C TRP A 34 12.59 6.64 -0.04
N GLU A 35 12.92 6.44 -1.32
CA GLU A 35 13.73 7.39 -2.09
C GLU A 35 13.01 8.73 -2.30
N ILE A 36 11.70 8.71 -2.55
CA ILE A 36 10.89 9.93 -2.58
C ILE A 36 10.99 10.67 -1.25
N ALA A 37 10.74 9.99 -0.14
CA ALA A 37 10.81 10.61 1.19
C ALA A 37 12.20 11.17 1.51
N ARG A 38 13.27 10.50 1.05
CA ARG A 38 14.65 10.95 1.21
C ARG A 38 14.93 12.25 0.46
N ASN A 39 14.47 12.34 -0.79
CA ASN A 39 14.77 13.47 -1.68
C ASN A 39 13.74 14.61 -1.56
N MET A 40 12.57 14.35 -0.95
CA MET A 40 11.48 15.30 -0.82
C MET A 40 11.83 16.41 0.19
N HIS A 41 11.46 17.63 -0.16
CA HIS A 41 11.46 18.80 0.71
C HIS A 41 10.24 19.68 0.39
N PHE A 42 9.95 20.67 1.22
CA PHE A 42 8.74 21.50 1.03
C PHE A 42 8.64 22.16 -0.35
N GLY A 43 9.78 22.52 -0.97
CA GLY A 43 9.80 23.18 -2.29
C GLY A 43 9.50 22.24 -3.47
N ASN A 44 9.72 20.93 -3.33
CA ASN A 44 9.51 19.94 -4.41
C ASN A 44 8.48 18.86 -4.08
N MET A 45 7.76 18.97 -2.96
CA MET A 45 6.91 17.88 -2.46
C MET A 45 5.84 17.46 -3.46
N PHE A 46 5.22 18.40 -4.18
CA PHE A 46 4.22 18.08 -5.19
C PHE A 46 4.81 17.35 -6.40
N GLU A 47 5.97 17.80 -6.88
CA GLU A 47 6.65 17.13 -7.98
C GLU A 47 7.13 15.74 -7.59
N SER A 48 7.61 15.57 -6.35
CA SER A 48 8.11 14.28 -5.84
C SER A 48 7.06 13.18 -5.81
N VAL A 49 5.77 13.49 -5.57
CA VAL A 49 4.69 12.49 -5.49
C VAL A 49 3.77 12.49 -6.72
N LYS A 50 4.09 13.25 -7.74
CA LYS A 50 3.24 13.48 -8.92
C LYS A 50 2.77 12.20 -9.61
N TYR A 51 3.58 11.14 -9.59
CA TYR A 51 3.32 9.87 -10.28
C TYR A 51 2.91 8.73 -9.33
N GLU A 52 2.79 9.02 -8.02
CA GLU A 52 2.61 7.98 -7.02
C GLU A 52 1.15 7.58 -6.78
N GLY A 53 0.19 8.46 -7.07
CA GLY A 53 -1.22 8.22 -6.77
C GLY A 53 -1.54 8.11 -5.26
N HIS A 54 -0.61 8.52 -4.39
CA HIS A 54 -0.74 8.52 -2.94
C HIS A 54 -0.50 9.90 -2.35
N PHE A 55 -1.08 10.14 -1.16
CA PHE A 55 -0.99 11.42 -0.47
C PHE A 55 0.25 11.51 0.44
N PHE A 56 0.55 12.72 0.91
CA PHE A 56 1.80 13.06 1.58
C PHE A 56 2.06 12.34 2.91
N ALA A 57 1.03 11.89 3.63
CA ALA A 57 1.20 11.42 5.02
C ALA A 57 2.25 10.32 5.16
N TRP A 58 2.29 9.35 4.22
CA TRP A 58 3.27 8.28 4.24
C TRP A 58 4.70 8.80 4.07
N TYR A 59 4.91 9.67 3.10
CA TYR A 59 6.24 10.24 2.81
C TYR A 59 6.76 11.11 3.95
N PHE A 60 5.89 11.91 4.58
CA PHE A 60 6.27 12.70 5.76
C PHE A 60 6.66 11.83 6.95
N LEU A 61 6.00 10.71 7.16
CA LEU A 61 6.37 9.76 8.22
C LEU A 61 7.73 9.09 7.95
N LEU A 62 8.04 8.79 6.69
CA LEU A 62 9.32 8.20 6.29
C LEU A 62 10.47 9.22 6.27
N MET A 63 10.19 10.49 5.98
CA MET A 63 11.19 11.53 5.73
C MET A 63 12.31 11.63 6.78
N PRO A 64 12.03 11.67 8.11
CA PRO A 64 13.09 11.76 9.11
C PRO A 64 14.07 10.59 9.02
N PHE A 65 13.57 9.40 8.82
CA PHE A 65 14.38 8.17 8.77
C PHE A 65 15.13 8.04 7.44
N ALA A 66 14.46 8.37 6.34
CA ALA A 66 15.04 8.30 5.01
C ALA A 66 16.17 9.34 4.81
N LYS A 67 15.98 10.57 5.30
CA LYS A 67 17.01 11.62 5.23
C LYS A 67 18.23 11.32 6.09
N LEU A 68 18.02 10.69 7.24
CA LEU A 68 19.11 10.26 8.12
C LEU A 68 19.74 8.93 7.66
N ASN A 69 19.23 8.32 6.61
CA ASN A 69 19.61 6.99 6.13
C ASN A 69 19.58 5.93 7.25
N PHE A 70 18.55 6.01 8.12
CA PHE A 70 18.48 5.24 9.34
C PHE A 70 17.85 3.86 9.09
N GLY A 71 18.69 2.81 9.06
CA GLY A 71 18.24 1.42 9.18
C GLY A 71 17.32 0.90 8.08
N TYR A 72 17.48 1.31 6.82
CA TYR A 72 16.72 0.72 5.70
C TYR A 72 17.02 -0.79 5.55
N PRO A 73 16.04 -1.65 5.28
CA PRO A 73 14.61 -1.36 5.14
C PRO A 73 13.84 -1.42 6.47
N PHE A 74 14.50 -1.87 7.54
CA PHE A 74 13.86 -2.20 8.81
C PHE A 74 13.09 -1.03 9.42
N SER A 75 13.62 0.20 9.40
CA SER A 75 12.91 1.37 9.94
C SER A 75 11.60 1.65 9.22
N MET A 76 11.59 1.55 7.89
CA MET A 76 10.39 1.74 7.07
C MET A 76 9.31 0.69 7.41
N THR A 77 9.71 -0.58 7.43
CA THR A 77 8.79 -1.69 7.72
C THR A 77 8.32 -1.67 9.17
N LEU A 78 9.17 -1.26 10.13
CA LEU A 78 8.79 -1.14 11.54
C LEU A 78 7.78 -0.01 11.77
N ILE A 79 7.92 1.14 11.09
CA ILE A 79 6.93 2.21 11.15
C ILE A 79 5.58 1.69 10.68
N ASN A 80 5.54 1.07 9.50
CA ASN A 80 4.32 0.48 8.93
C ASN A 80 3.70 -0.56 9.87
N TRP A 81 4.53 -1.49 10.37
CA TRP A 81 4.13 -2.53 11.32
C TRP A 81 3.52 -1.93 12.60
N SER A 82 4.10 -0.84 13.12
CA SER A 82 3.61 -0.18 14.34
C SER A 82 2.19 0.35 14.19
N PHE A 83 1.84 0.91 13.04
CA PHE A 83 0.47 1.35 12.75
C PHE A 83 -0.49 0.17 12.65
N CYS A 84 -0.07 -0.92 12.00
CA CYS A 84 -0.88 -2.13 11.93
C CYS A 84 -1.08 -2.75 13.32
N PHE A 85 -0.02 -2.86 14.13
CA PHE A 85 -0.07 -3.33 15.51
C PHE A 85 -1.03 -2.50 16.35
N ALA A 86 -0.93 -1.18 16.29
CA ALA A 86 -1.84 -0.28 16.99
C ALA A 86 -3.30 -0.50 16.54
N SER A 87 -3.54 -0.72 15.25
CA SER A 87 -4.87 -1.03 14.72
C SER A 87 -5.44 -2.33 15.31
N ILE A 88 -4.62 -3.37 15.40
CA ILE A 88 -5.02 -4.65 16.03
C ILE A 88 -5.30 -4.47 17.52
N VAL A 89 -4.47 -3.72 18.25
CA VAL A 89 -4.71 -3.42 19.68
C VAL A 89 -6.03 -2.65 19.86
N VAL A 90 -6.31 -1.65 19.01
CA VAL A 90 -7.56 -0.89 19.02
C VAL A 90 -8.75 -1.80 18.72
N LEU A 91 -8.65 -2.70 17.73
CA LEU A 91 -9.67 -3.69 17.41
C LEU A 91 -9.98 -4.58 18.64
N TRP A 92 -8.96 -5.13 19.28
CA TRP A 92 -9.13 -6.01 20.42
C TRP A 92 -9.72 -5.27 21.62
N ARG A 93 -9.29 -4.06 21.88
CA ARG A 93 -9.68 -3.30 23.07
C ARG A 93 -11.09 -2.72 22.98
N PHE A 94 -11.50 -2.29 21.79
CA PHE A 94 -12.69 -1.44 21.65
C PHE A 94 -13.77 -2.01 20.73
N ALA A 95 -13.45 -2.90 19.78
CA ALA A 95 -14.47 -3.43 18.90
C ALA A 95 -15.51 -4.27 19.66
N PRO A 96 -16.82 -4.11 19.35
CA PRO A 96 -17.92 -4.81 20.03
C PRO A 96 -18.08 -6.25 19.54
N PHE A 97 -17.01 -6.87 19.02
CA PHE A 97 -16.99 -8.23 18.52
C PHE A 97 -16.59 -9.22 19.62
N ASN A 98 -17.02 -10.47 19.51
CA ASN A 98 -16.54 -11.52 20.38
C ASN A 98 -15.06 -11.86 20.08
N ASN A 99 -14.38 -12.54 21.02
CA ASN A 99 -12.97 -12.86 20.89
C ASN A 99 -12.66 -13.75 19.68
N PHE A 100 -13.59 -14.64 19.28
CA PHE A 100 -13.40 -15.51 18.14
C PHE A 100 -13.32 -14.70 16.83
N LEU A 101 -14.26 -13.78 16.60
CA LEU A 101 -14.22 -12.91 15.42
C LEU A 101 -12.98 -12.01 15.44
N LYS A 102 -12.60 -11.44 16.60
CA LYS A 102 -11.37 -10.65 16.72
C LYS A 102 -10.13 -11.46 16.34
N ALA A 103 -10.06 -12.73 16.77
CA ALA A 103 -8.96 -13.62 16.40
C ALA A 103 -8.96 -13.90 14.90
N LEU A 104 -10.10 -14.23 14.30
CA LEU A 104 -10.19 -14.46 12.85
C LEU A 104 -9.75 -13.22 12.04
N ILE A 105 -10.17 -12.02 12.43
CA ILE A 105 -9.74 -10.77 11.78
C ILE A 105 -8.22 -10.61 11.92
N THR A 106 -7.68 -10.79 13.14
CA THR A 106 -6.25 -10.63 13.43
C THR A 106 -5.37 -11.57 12.62
N PHE A 107 -5.81 -12.81 12.42
CA PHE A 107 -5.05 -13.85 11.68
C PHE A 107 -5.45 -13.96 10.21
N SER A 108 -6.36 -13.12 9.71
CA SER A 108 -6.66 -13.03 8.29
C SER A 108 -5.44 -12.51 7.51
N PHE A 109 -5.28 -12.93 6.27
CA PHE A 109 -4.14 -12.56 5.43
C PHE A 109 -3.88 -11.04 5.36
N PRO A 110 -4.90 -10.16 5.22
CA PRO A 110 -4.68 -8.71 5.25
C PRO A 110 -3.95 -8.22 6.50
N PHE A 111 -4.30 -8.73 7.66
CA PHE A 111 -3.73 -8.28 8.94
C PHE A 111 -2.56 -9.16 9.45
N LEU A 112 -2.31 -10.31 8.86
CA LEU A 112 -1.20 -11.18 9.26
C LEU A 112 0.00 -11.07 8.32
N ALA A 113 -0.23 -10.87 7.03
CA ALA A 113 0.81 -10.98 6.01
C ALA A 113 0.92 -9.72 5.13
N CYS A 114 -0.19 -9.08 4.76
CA CYS A 114 -0.17 -7.96 3.84
C CYS A 114 0.17 -6.65 4.54
N TYR A 115 -0.76 -6.10 5.31
CA TYR A 115 -0.63 -4.76 5.90
C TYR A 115 0.51 -4.61 6.92
N PRO A 116 0.85 -5.57 7.78
CA PRO A 116 1.97 -5.40 8.70
C PRO A 116 3.33 -5.47 8.02
N VAL A 117 3.44 -6.12 6.87
CA VAL A 117 4.71 -6.43 6.21
C VAL A 117 5.00 -5.48 5.07
N VAL A 118 4.03 -5.26 4.18
CA VAL A 118 4.18 -4.37 3.03
C VAL A 118 4.12 -2.92 3.48
N ALA A 119 5.27 -2.25 3.47
CA ALA A 119 5.42 -0.89 3.99
C ALA A 119 4.89 0.16 3.01
N ARG A 120 3.57 0.28 2.99
CA ARG A 120 2.82 1.24 2.16
C ARG A 120 1.85 2.06 3.00
N CYS A 121 1.25 3.06 2.41
CA CYS A 121 0.34 4.02 3.06
C CYS A 121 -0.95 3.41 3.65
N TYR A 122 -1.21 2.09 3.46
CA TYR A 122 -2.49 1.48 3.83
C TYR A 122 -2.63 1.29 5.35
N SER A 123 -1.61 0.76 6.02
CA SER A 123 -1.65 0.53 7.48
C SER A 123 -1.86 1.81 8.26
N ILE A 124 -1.22 2.90 7.82
CA ILE A 124 -1.39 4.21 8.46
C ILE A 124 -2.81 4.78 8.28
N GLY A 125 -3.55 4.33 7.24
CA GLY A 125 -4.94 4.70 7.03
C GLY A 125 -5.93 3.88 7.87
N ILE A 126 -5.61 2.61 8.16
CA ILE A 126 -6.48 1.72 8.93
C ILE A 126 -6.61 2.18 10.38
N LEU A 127 -5.51 2.58 11.01
CA LEU A 127 -5.53 3.02 12.41
C LEU A 127 -6.52 4.17 12.67
N PRO A 128 -6.46 5.31 11.95
CA PRO A 128 -7.43 6.39 12.17
C PRO A 128 -8.86 5.96 11.83
N ILE A 129 -9.10 5.07 10.86
CA ILE A 129 -10.44 4.54 10.58
C ILE A 129 -10.97 3.74 11.79
N PHE A 130 -10.16 2.88 12.40
CA PHE A 130 -10.58 2.16 13.60
C PHE A 130 -10.78 3.10 14.80
N LEU A 131 -9.97 4.15 14.95
CA LEU A 131 -10.18 5.18 15.97
C LEU A 131 -11.47 5.97 15.71
N LEU A 132 -11.82 6.23 14.45
CA LEU A 132 -13.13 6.81 14.09
C LEU A 132 -14.29 5.89 14.51
N CYS A 133 -14.16 4.56 14.35
CA CYS A 133 -15.14 3.61 14.83
C CYS A 133 -15.30 3.68 16.36
N VAL A 134 -14.18 3.78 17.11
CA VAL A 134 -14.20 3.94 18.59
C VAL A 134 -14.95 5.21 19.01
N LEU A 135 -14.68 6.31 18.33
CA LEU A 135 -15.24 7.61 18.67
C LEU A 135 -16.64 7.87 18.08
N TYR A 136 -17.11 7.02 17.16
CA TYR A 136 -18.31 7.29 16.38
C TYR A 136 -19.54 7.61 17.26
N LYS A 137 -19.79 6.83 18.30
CA LYS A 137 -20.88 7.07 19.25
C LYS A 137 -20.75 8.40 20.01
N ASN A 138 -19.51 8.83 20.25
CA ASN A 138 -19.17 10.06 20.96
C ASN A 138 -18.71 11.20 20.03
N ARG A 139 -18.92 11.09 18.71
CA ARG A 139 -18.41 12.05 17.72
C ARG A 139 -18.90 13.48 17.96
N LEU A 140 -20.13 13.62 18.47
CA LEU A 140 -20.74 14.92 18.78
C LEU A 140 -20.21 15.53 20.08
N LYS A 141 -19.64 14.71 20.98
CA LYS A 141 -18.96 15.17 22.20
C LYS A 141 -17.52 15.62 21.90
N TYR A 142 -16.87 15.01 20.93
CA TYR A 142 -15.48 15.30 20.56
C TYR A 142 -15.34 15.60 19.06
N PRO A 143 -16.11 16.56 18.49
CA PRO A 143 -16.24 16.73 17.06
C PRO A 143 -14.92 17.16 16.39
N VAL A 144 -14.13 17.98 17.06
CA VAL A 144 -12.84 18.46 16.56
C VAL A 144 -11.84 17.30 16.46
N ILE A 145 -11.73 16.47 17.50
CA ILE A 145 -10.83 15.29 17.49
C ILE A 145 -11.25 14.32 16.38
N TYR A 146 -12.57 14.09 16.26
CA TYR A 146 -13.10 13.24 15.21
C TYR A 146 -12.76 13.80 13.82
N SER A 147 -12.94 15.10 13.58
CA SER A 147 -12.59 15.76 12.32
C SER A 147 -11.09 15.66 12.00
N LEU A 148 -10.22 15.83 12.99
CA LEU A 148 -8.76 15.69 12.80
C LEU A 148 -8.37 14.24 12.44
N LEU A 149 -9.02 13.24 13.02
CA LEU A 149 -8.82 11.84 12.64
C LEU A 149 -9.32 11.56 11.21
N VAL A 150 -10.45 12.15 10.81
CA VAL A 150 -10.93 12.06 9.40
C VAL A 150 -9.88 12.66 8.46
N VAL A 151 -9.38 13.86 8.76
CA VAL A 151 -8.34 14.54 7.96
C VAL A 151 -7.07 13.71 7.87
N PHE A 152 -6.61 13.13 8.97
CA PHE A 152 -5.43 12.27 8.96
C PHE A 152 -5.66 11.04 8.08
N ALA A 153 -6.79 10.32 8.24
CA ALA A 153 -7.13 9.18 7.38
C ALA A 153 -7.18 9.58 5.90
N MET A 154 -7.83 10.70 5.59
CA MET A 154 -7.96 11.21 4.21
C MET A 154 -6.60 11.47 3.55
N ASN A 155 -5.58 11.90 4.29
CA ASN A 155 -4.26 12.22 3.75
C ASN A 155 -3.30 11.02 3.67
N THR A 156 -3.74 9.80 4.01
CA THR A 156 -2.88 8.61 3.94
C THR A 156 -2.88 7.98 2.55
N SER A 157 -4.05 7.72 1.99
CA SER A 157 -4.23 7.14 0.66
C SER A 157 -5.59 7.50 0.08
N ILE A 158 -5.72 7.43 -1.24
CA ILE A 158 -7.01 7.70 -1.91
C ILE A 158 -8.12 6.75 -1.43
N ILE A 159 -7.80 5.51 -1.09
CA ILE A 159 -8.77 4.53 -0.60
C ILE A 159 -9.21 4.87 0.83
N ALA A 160 -8.28 5.26 1.69
CA ALA A 160 -8.61 5.71 3.05
C ALA A 160 -9.36 7.05 3.02
N PHE A 161 -9.07 7.93 2.05
CA PHE A 161 -9.87 9.13 1.78
C PHE A 161 -11.32 8.76 1.49
N LEU A 162 -11.59 7.87 0.53
CA LEU A 162 -12.93 7.43 0.19
C LEU A 162 -13.65 6.81 1.39
N SER A 163 -12.93 6.04 2.22
CA SER A 163 -13.50 5.40 3.41
C SER A 163 -13.78 6.36 4.54
N SER A 164 -13.02 7.43 4.71
CA SER A 164 -13.16 8.34 5.87
C SER A 164 -13.97 9.60 5.58
N CYS A 165 -14.01 10.07 4.32
CA CYS A 165 -14.70 11.31 3.98
C CYS A 165 -16.22 11.24 4.30
N LEU A 166 -16.88 10.11 4.03
CA LEU A 166 -18.31 9.97 4.32
C LEU A 166 -18.58 9.94 5.84
N LEU A 167 -17.68 9.40 6.65
CA LEU A 167 -17.79 9.48 8.11
C LEU A 167 -17.67 10.93 8.60
N GLY A 168 -16.84 11.73 7.96
CA GLY A 168 -16.75 13.18 8.21
C GLY A 168 -18.04 13.92 7.80
N ILE A 169 -18.63 13.57 6.64
CA ILE A 169 -19.90 14.13 6.19
C ILE A 169 -21.02 13.80 7.18
N PHE A 170 -21.07 12.58 7.71
CA PHE A 170 -22.05 12.23 8.74
C PHE A 170 -21.89 13.08 10.00
N LEU A 171 -20.66 13.34 10.47
CA LEU A 171 -20.43 14.25 11.58
C LEU A 171 -20.99 15.65 11.29
N LEU A 172 -20.64 16.23 10.15
CA LEU A 172 -21.12 17.57 9.77
C LEU A 172 -22.65 17.65 9.71
N PHE A 173 -23.27 16.62 9.11
CA PHE A 173 -24.73 16.53 9.04
C PHE A 173 -25.40 16.44 10.41
N ASP A 174 -24.81 15.65 11.33
CA ASP A 174 -25.35 15.52 12.68
C ASP A 174 -25.17 16.80 13.50
N LEU A 175 -24.03 17.50 13.38
CA LEU A 175 -23.80 18.81 14.00
C LEU A 175 -24.76 19.87 13.45
N PHE A 176 -25.02 19.86 12.15
CA PHE A 176 -26.00 20.76 11.52
C PHE A 176 -27.40 20.52 12.08
N LYS A 177 -27.83 19.26 12.20
CA LYS A 177 -29.13 18.89 12.76
C LYS A 177 -29.30 19.26 14.22
N GLN A 178 -28.22 19.23 15.01
CA GLN A 178 -28.25 19.61 16.42
C GLN A 178 -28.18 21.13 16.66
N GLU A 179 -28.15 21.91 15.58
CA GLU A 179 -28.00 23.38 15.63
C GLU A 179 -26.72 23.85 16.38
N ASN A 180 -25.75 22.98 16.55
CA ASN A 180 -24.44 23.31 17.17
C ASN A 180 -23.60 24.12 16.19
N LYS A 181 -23.96 25.38 15.99
CA LYS A 181 -23.33 26.27 15.00
C LYS A 181 -21.83 26.48 15.22
N LYS A 182 -21.36 26.47 16.49
CA LYS A 182 -19.94 26.67 16.79
C LYS A 182 -19.11 25.50 16.29
N ASP A 183 -19.42 24.29 16.74
CA ASP A 183 -18.63 23.11 16.39
C ASP A 183 -18.81 22.76 14.89
N PHE A 184 -20.00 22.98 14.33
CA PHE A 184 -20.23 22.85 12.91
C PHE A 184 -19.29 23.73 12.08
N LYS A 185 -19.15 25.03 12.40
CA LYS A 185 -18.26 25.96 11.69
C LYS A 185 -16.78 25.53 11.81
N ILE A 186 -16.35 25.11 13.00
CA ILE A 186 -14.97 24.65 13.22
C ILE A 186 -14.70 23.39 12.40
N CYS A 187 -15.57 22.38 12.48
CA CYS A 187 -15.40 21.12 11.75
C CYS A 187 -15.49 21.31 10.22
N LEU A 188 -16.38 22.21 9.77
CA LEU A 188 -16.49 22.59 8.36
C LEU A 188 -15.21 23.27 7.87
N GLY A 189 -14.62 24.16 8.67
CA GLY A 189 -13.31 24.79 8.38
C GLY A 189 -12.19 23.76 8.25
N ILE A 190 -12.11 22.82 9.21
CA ILE A 190 -11.14 21.70 9.16
C ILE A 190 -11.36 20.85 7.90
N ALA A 191 -12.60 20.47 7.60
CA ALA A 191 -12.94 19.69 6.41
C ALA A 191 -12.63 20.45 5.11
N GLY A 192 -12.87 21.76 5.07
CA GLY A 192 -12.55 22.63 3.93
C GLY A 192 -11.05 22.68 3.64
N ILE A 193 -10.23 22.88 4.68
CA ILE A 193 -8.76 22.85 4.54
C ILE A 193 -8.29 21.49 4.03
N ALA A 194 -8.81 20.40 4.62
CA ALA A 194 -8.45 19.04 4.20
C ALA A 194 -8.86 18.77 2.75
N PHE A 195 -10.08 19.14 2.37
CA PHE A 195 -10.55 19.00 0.99
C PHE A 195 -9.68 19.77 0.00
N PHE A 196 -9.33 21.02 0.35
CA PHE A 196 -8.48 21.85 -0.50
C PHE A 196 -7.07 21.26 -0.67
N THR A 197 -6.45 20.79 0.42
CA THR A 197 -5.12 20.15 0.35
C THR A 197 -5.14 18.87 -0.48
N ILE A 198 -6.19 18.04 -0.36
CA ILE A 198 -6.34 16.82 -1.15
C ILE A 198 -6.62 17.15 -2.62
N LEU A 199 -7.47 18.15 -2.89
CA LEU A 199 -7.76 18.59 -4.25
C LEU A 199 -6.49 19.04 -4.98
N ILE A 200 -5.63 19.83 -4.31
CA ILE A 200 -4.34 20.23 -4.88
C ILE A 200 -3.48 19.00 -5.19
N GLN A 201 -3.42 18.02 -4.29
CA GLN A 201 -2.66 16.80 -4.52
C GLN A 201 -3.21 16.00 -5.73
N ILE A 202 -4.53 15.84 -5.82
CA ILE A 202 -5.17 15.12 -6.94
C ILE A 202 -4.94 15.85 -8.27
N LEU A 203 -5.07 17.17 -8.30
CA LEU A 203 -4.83 17.97 -9.51
C LEU A 203 -3.35 17.95 -9.95
N ASN A 204 -2.45 17.65 -9.02
CA ASN A 204 -1.03 17.51 -9.33
C ASN A 204 -0.65 16.12 -9.83
N PHE A 205 -1.49 15.09 -9.64
CA PHE A 205 -1.19 13.77 -10.16
C PHE A 205 -1.15 13.79 -11.68
N SER A 206 -0.13 13.15 -12.25
CA SER A 206 0.07 13.04 -13.68
C SER A 206 0.18 11.58 -14.10
N THR A 207 -0.33 11.29 -15.27
CA THR A 207 -0.32 9.96 -15.87
C THR A 207 0.51 9.89 -17.15
N ASP A 208 1.13 11.01 -17.53
CA ASP A 208 1.88 11.17 -18.78
C ASP A 208 3.11 10.26 -18.88
N LYS A 209 3.73 9.89 -17.73
CA LYS A 209 4.86 8.94 -17.68
C LYS A 209 4.46 7.51 -17.33
N LEU A 210 3.19 7.27 -16.99
CA LEU A 210 2.75 5.92 -16.69
C LEU A 210 2.32 5.23 -17.98
N PRO A 211 2.68 3.95 -18.19
CA PRO A 211 2.22 3.18 -19.34
C PRO A 211 0.75 2.78 -19.22
N ILE A 212 -0.06 3.70 -18.71
CA ILE A 212 -1.45 3.51 -18.30
C ILE A 212 -2.37 3.22 -19.48
N ALA A 213 -1.93 3.50 -20.70
CA ALA A 213 -2.76 3.33 -21.90
C ALA A 213 -3.29 1.90 -22.15
N LYS A 214 -2.86 0.89 -21.37
CA LYS A 214 -3.28 -0.51 -21.59
C LYS A 214 -3.85 -1.24 -20.39
N VAL A 215 -3.93 -0.63 -19.22
CA VAL A 215 -4.41 -1.30 -17.99
C VAL A 215 -5.70 -0.69 -17.46
N PHE A 216 -6.37 0.13 -18.26
CA PHE A 216 -7.70 0.63 -17.92
C PHE A 216 -8.71 -0.51 -17.95
N GLY A 217 -9.18 -0.88 -16.80
CA GLY A 217 -10.26 -1.84 -16.69
C GLY A 217 -10.32 -2.46 -15.31
N PHE A 218 -11.48 -2.36 -14.68
CA PHE A 218 -11.82 -3.11 -13.50
C PHE A 218 -11.58 -4.60 -13.73
N ASN A 219 -10.63 -5.19 -13.04
CA ASN A 219 -10.37 -6.62 -13.12
C ASN A 219 -11.24 -7.35 -12.09
N LEU A 220 -12.43 -7.72 -12.52
CA LEU A 220 -13.37 -8.49 -11.70
C LEU A 220 -12.72 -9.78 -11.18
N GLN A 221 -11.88 -10.43 -11.96
CA GLN A 221 -11.19 -11.65 -11.55
C GLN A 221 -10.21 -11.38 -10.40
N THR A 222 -9.44 -10.30 -10.43
CA THR A 222 -8.56 -9.91 -9.33
C THR A 222 -9.37 -9.62 -8.07
N MET A 223 -10.46 -8.86 -8.17
CA MET A 223 -11.34 -8.60 -7.04
C MET A 223 -11.95 -9.88 -6.48
N LEU A 224 -12.52 -10.73 -7.34
CA LEU A 224 -13.15 -11.99 -6.94
C LEU A 224 -12.14 -12.92 -6.28
N SER A 225 -10.96 -13.03 -6.89
CA SER A 225 -9.89 -13.88 -6.38
C SER A 225 -9.27 -13.34 -5.08
N THR A 226 -9.39 -12.05 -4.77
CA THR A 226 -8.89 -11.47 -3.51
C THR A 226 -9.61 -12.03 -2.28
N PHE A 227 -10.89 -12.35 -2.39
CA PHE A 227 -11.69 -12.75 -1.23
C PHE A 227 -11.88 -14.26 -1.11
N VAL A 228 -11.75 -15.03 -2.18
CA VAL A 228 -11.98 -16.49 -2.16
C VAL A 228 -11.11 -17.20 -3.18
N LEU A 229 -10.48 -18.30 -2.76
CA LEU A 229 -9.57 -19.15 -3.57
C LEU A 229 -10.27 -20.24 -4.36
N LEU A 230 -11.51 -20.04 -4.73
CA LEU A 230 -12.32 -21.06 -5.38
C LEU A 230 -12.51 -20.75 -6.88
N ASN A 231 -13.26 -21.59 -7.55
CA ASN A 231 -13.68 -21.34 -8.92
C ASN A 231 -14.32 -19.94 -9.05
N PRO A 232 -14.06 -19.15 -10.11
CA PRO A 232 -14.59 -17.81 -10.30
C PRO A 232 -16.11 -17.69 -10.14
N LEU A 233 -16.87 -18.70 -10.56
CA LEU A 233 -18.32 -18.72 -10.39
C LEU A 233 -18.72 -18.84 -8.91
N ILE A 234 -18.07 -19.72 -8.15
CA ILE A 234 -18.31 -19.88 -6.71
C ILE A 234 -17.94 -18.59 -5.98
N ASN A 235 -16.83 -17.97 -6.33
CA ASN A 235 -16.42 -16.68 -5.78
C ASN A 235 -17.47 -15.60 -6.03
N ALA A 236 -18.01 -15.49 -7.24
CA ALA A 236 -19.05 -14.52 -7.59
C ALA A 236 -20.33 -14.77 -6.77
N ILE A 237 -20.75 -16.03 -6.62
CA ILE A 237 -21.93 -16.40 -5.82
C ILE A 237 -21.71 -16.04 -4.34
N LEU A 238 -20.55 -16.38 -3.77
CA LEU A 238 -20.24 -16.06 -2.37
C LEU A 238 -20.22 -14.55 -2.12
N LEU A 239 -19.58 -13.78 -3.00
CA LEU A 239 -19.55 -12.32 -2.88
C LEU A 239 -20.94 -11.70 -3.02
N LEU A 240 -21.79 -12.26 -3.89
CA LEU A 240 -23.18 -11.84 -3.99
C LEU A 240 -23.96 -12.13 -2.70
N ILE A 241 -23.77 -13.31 -2.09
CA ILE A 241 -24.39 -13.67 -0.81
C ILE A 241 -23.91 -12.71 0.29
N PHE A 242 -22.60 -12.41 0.36
CA PHE A 242 -22.06 -11.42 1.29
C PHE A 242 -22.69 -10.05 1.05
N ALA A 243 -22.69 -9.57 -0.18
CA ALA A 243 -23.25 -8.26 -0.53
C ALA A 243 -24.72 -8.14 -0.11
N ILE A 244 -25.54 -9.12 -0.46
CA ILE A 244 -26.97 -9.15 -0.08
C ILE A 244 -27.09 -9.21 1.44
N GLY A 245 -26.35 -10.09 2.12
CA GLY A 245 -26.42 -10.28 3.57
C GLY A 245 -26.06 -8.98 4.32
N PHE A 246 -24.96 -8.32 3.93
CA PHE A 246 -24.57 -7.03 4.51
C PHE A 246 -25.60 -5.93 4.22
N CYS A 247 -26.08 -5.83 2.99
CA CYS A 247 -27.09 -4.83 2.63
C CYS A 247 -28.39 -5.00 3.42
N VAL A 248 -28.93 -6.22 3.48
CA VAL A 248 -30.17 -6.52 4.21
C VAL A 248 -30.03 -6.24 5.70
N CYS A 249 -28.91 -6.66 6.32
CA CYS A 249 -28.71 -6.47 7.75
C CYS A 249 -28.43 -5.01 8.13
N LEU A 250 -27.74 -4.24 7.28
CA LEU A 250 -27.44 -2.83 7.53
C LEU A 250 -28.53 -1.87 7.08
N PHE A 251 -29.53 -2.33 6.33
CA PHE A 251 -30.58 -1.46 5.73
C PHE A 251 -31.30 -0.56 6.73
N LYS A 252 -31.48 -1.00 7.98
CA LYS A 252 -32.08 -0.18 9.05
C LYS A 252 -31.16 0.92 9.57
N ASP A 253 -29.84 0.71 9.55
CA ASP A 253 -28.87 1.76 9.81
C ASP A 253 -28.49 2.45 8.48
N LYS A 254 -29.29 3.43 8.09
CA LYS A 254 -29.12 4.11 6.81
C LYS A 254 -27.73 4.75 6.61
N GLN A 255 -27.08 5.18 7.70
CA GLN A 255 -25.73 5.75 7.63
C GLN A 255 -24.72 4.66 7.28
N MET A 256 -24.75 3.51 7.96
CA MET A 256 -23.79 2.42 7.68
C MET A 256 -24.10 1.71 6.36
N PHE A 257 -25.37 1.58 5.99
CA PHE A 257 -25.75 1.12 4.66
C PHE A 257 -25.18 2.04 3.56
N ALA A 258 -25.42 3.34 3.66
CA ALA A 258 -24.89 4.32 2.72
C ALA A 258 -23.33 4.33 2.70
N TYR A 259 -22.71 4.16 3.86
CA TYR A 259 -21.25 4.07 3.99
C TYR A 259 -20.66 2.91 3.19
N VAL A 260 -21.21 1.72 3.37
CA VAL A 260 -20.74 0.53 2.63
C VAL A 260 -20.95 0.71 1.13
N ILE A 261 -22.16 1.08 0.70
CA ILE A 261 -22.47 1.26 -0.73
C ILE A 261 -21.56 2.33 -1.35
N PHE A 262 -21.41 3.48 -0.70
CA PHE A 262 -20.57 4.56 -1.21
C PHE A 262 -19.12 4.11 -1.38
N VAL A 263 -18.51 3.52 -0.34
CA VAL A 263 -17.10 3.12 -0.38
C VAL A 263 -16.87 2.05 -1.44
N PHE A 264 -17.76 1.05 -1.54
CA PHE A 264 -17.64 0.01 -2.55
C PHE A 264 -17.75 0.60 -3.96
N VAL A 265 -18.79 1.39 -4.23
CA VAL A 265 -18.97 2.00 -5.55
C VAL A 265 -17.81 2.93 -5.88
N ALA A 266 -17.36 3.75 -4.93
CA ALA A 266 -16.26 4.69 -5.14
C ALA A 266 -14.93 3.99 -5.44
N ILE A 267 -14.57 2.93 -4.68
CA ILE A 267 -13.34 2.15 -4.92
C ILE A 267 -13.42 1.41 -6.27
N LEU A 268 -14.55 0.79 -6.58
CA LEU A 268 -14.71 0.08 -7.85
C LEU A 268 -14.69 1.05 -9.04
N THR A 269 -15.29 2.22 -8.89
CA THR A 269 -15.24 3.28 -9.92
C THR A 269 -13.82 3.79 -10.09
N LEU A 270 -13.09 4.06 -9.00
CA LEU A 270 -11.70 4.45 -9.04
C LEU A 270 -10.88 3.47 -9.88
N PHE A 271 -10.99 2.17 -9.60
CA PHE A 271 -10.22 1.16 -10.33
C PHE A 271 -10.68 0.95 -11.77
N LYS A 272 -11.92 1.28 -12.08
CA LYS A 272 -12.39 1.28 -13.47
C LYS A 272 -11.82 2.43 -14.28
N VAL A 273 -11.61 3.59 -13.66
CA VAL A 273 -11.20 4.84 -14.37
C VAL A 273 -9.68 5.04 -14.34
N THR A 274 -8.96 4.47 -13.35
CA THR A 274 -7.51 4.66 -13.20
C THR A 274 -6.73 3.41 -13.60
N TYR A 275 -6.67 2.42 -12.74
CA TYR A 275 -5.97 1.15 -12.99
C TYR A 275 -6.69 0.01 -12.27
N SER A 276 -6.41 -1.25 -12.64
CA SER A 276 -7.19 -2.41 -12.18
C SER A 276 -7.17 -2.67 -10.67
N GLY A 277 -6.31 -1.99 -9.94
CA GLY A 277 -6.07 -2.27 -8.52
C GLY A 277 -5.37 -3.62 -8.31
N ASP A 278 -4.88 -3.85 -7.11
CA ASP A 278 -4.30 -5.11 -6.70
C ASP A 278 -4.97 -5.62 -5.42
N PHE A 279 -4.67 -6.85 -4.98
CA PHE A 279 -5.36 -7.47 -3.84
C PHE A 279 -5.28 -6.63 -2.55
N TRP A 280 -4.15 -5.97 -2.25
CA TRP A 280 -4.01 -5.10 -1.08
C TRP A 280 -4.94 -3.88 -1.11
N HIS A 281 -5.35 -3.41 -2.28
CA HIS A 281 -6.35 -2.36 -2.42
C HIS A 281 -7.75 -2.88 -2.12
N TYR A 282 -8.10 -4.06 -2.63
CA TYR A 282 -9.41 -4.67 -2.42
C TYR A 282 -9.63 -5.12 -0.97
N TYR A 283 -8.57 -5.47 -0.22
CA TYR A 283 -8.70 -5.74 1.22
C TYR A 283 -9.21 -4.54 2.02
N PHE A 284 -9.14 -3.34 1.48
CA PHE A 284 -9.73 -2.17 2.13
C PHE A 284 -11.27 -2.22 2.15
N LEU A 285 -11.90 -2.94 1.23
CA LEU A 285 -13.35 -3.25 1.30
C LEU A 285 -13.66 -4.10 2.53
N TYR A 286 -12.78 -5.03 2.89
CA TYR A 286 -12.90 -5.79 4.14
C TYR A 286 -12.77 -4.91 5.38
N VAL A 287 -11.81 -3.98 5.40
CA VAL A 287 -11.69 -2.96 6.47
C VAL A 287 -12.96 -2.13 6.59
N THR A 288 -13.58 -1.77 5.46
CA THR A 288 -14.85 -1.02 5.40
C THR A 288 -16.00 -1.83 6.03
N LEU A 289 -16.11 -3.13 5.72
CA LEU A 289 -17.13 -4.01 6.32
C LEU A 289 -16.95 -4.16 7.82
N ILE A 290 -15.70 -4.34 8.29
CA ILE A 290 -15.38 -4.39 9.73
C ILE A 290 -15.84 -3.08 10.39
N SER A 291 -15.50 -1.93 9.80
CA SER A 291 -15.82 -0.62 10.35
C SER A 291 -17.33 -0.35 10.39
N ALA A 292 -18.05 -0.71 9.33
CA ALA A 292 -19.50 -0.56 9.26
C ALA A 292 -20.20 -1.42 10.33
N CYS A 293 -19.81 -2.68 10.47
CA CYS A 293 -20.34 -3.56 11.52
C CYS A 293 -20.00 -3.06 12.92
N TRP A 294 -18.77 -2.59 13.13
CA TRP A 294 -18.36 -2.03 14.41
C TRP A 294 -19.26 -0.86 14.82
N ILE A 295 -19.43 0.12 13.93
CA ILE A 295 -20.26 1.29 14.19
C ILE A 295 -21.72 0.89 14.39
N ALA A 296 -22.30 0.05 13.52
CA ALA A 296 -23.69 -0.38 13.62
C ALA A 296 -23.98 -1.13 14.94
N PHE A 297 -23.01 -1.91 15.44
CA PHE A 297 -23.15 -2.62 16.71
C PHE A 297 -23.09 -1.66 17.91
N CYS A 298 -22.25 -0.61 17.85
CA CYS A 298 -22.16 0.40 18.89
C CYS A 298 -23.38 1.36 18.93
N GLU A 299 -23.95 1.69 17.76
CA GLU A 299 -25.11 2.60 17.65
C GLU A 299 -26.44 1.91 18.00
N ASP A 300 -26.46 0.58 18.07
CA ASP A 300 -27.63 -0.23 18.42
C ASP A 300 -28.88 0.01 17.54
N LYS A 301 -28.63 0.40 16.26
CA LYS A 301 -29.68 0.70 15.30
C LYS A 301 -30.22 -0.54 14.54
N ILE A 302 -29.52 -1.66 14.66
CA ILE A 302 -29.87 -2.92 14.02
C ILE A 302 -30.29 -3.98 15.03
N SER A 303 -31.16 -4.91 14.61
CA SER A 303 -31.66 -5.97 15.49
C SER A 303 -30.57 -6.97 15.89
N GLU A 304 -30.74 -7.63 17.02
CA GLU A 304 -29.82 -8.70 17.47
C GLU A 304 -29.68 -9.84 16.43
N LYS A 305 -30.76 -10.15 15.68
CA LYS A 305 -30.69 -11.10 14.57
C LYS A 305 -29.72 -10.63 13.47
N CYS A 306 -29.80 -9.35 13.10
CA CYS A 306 -28.88 -8.75 12.13
C CYS A 306 -27.44 -8.72 12.65
N LYS A 307 -27.22 -8.37 13.94
CA LYS A 307 -25.87 -8.42 14.54
C LYS A 307 -25.27 -9.82 14.49
N LYS A 308 -26.06 -10.86 14.84
CA LYS A 308 -25.62 -12.26 14.71
C LYS A 308 -25.29 -12.63 13.26
N CYS A 309 -26.17 -12.29 12.31
CA CYS A 309 -25.95 -12.56 10.90
C CYS A 309 -24.65 -11.90 10.40
N LEU A 310 -24.46 -10.61 10.67
CA LEU A 310 -23.22 -9.87 10.31
C LEU A 310 -21.98 -10.48 10.97
N THR A 311 -22.09 -10.93 12.22
CA THR A 311 -20.99 -11.64 12.89
C THR A 311 -20.63 -12.92 12.15
N TYR A 312 -21.60 -13.74 11.74
CA TYR A 312 -21.34 -14.96 10.98
C TYR A 312 -20.75 -14.68 9.60
N LEU A 313 -21.26 -13.66 8.90
CA LEU A 313 -20.71 -13.24 7.61
C LEU A 313 -19.26 -12.76 7.73
N LEU A 314 -18.97 -11.92 8.74
CA LEU A 314 -17.58 -11.51 9.00
C LEU A 314 -16.68 -12.67 9.43
N CYS A 315 -17.17 -13.61 10.25
CA CYS A 315 -16.42 -14.80 10.61
C CYS A 315 -16.07 -15.64 9.38
N LEU A 316 -17.05 -15.89 8.52
CA LEU A 316 -16.84 -16.67 7.30
C LEU A 316 -15.86 -15.97 6.36
N LEU A 317 -16.03 -14.67 6.13
CA LEU A 317 -15.12 -13.88 5.28
C LEU A 317 -13.71 -13.87 5.86
N SER A 318 -13.55 -13.61 7.16
CA SER A 318 -12.25 -13.62 7.83
C SER A 318 -11.58 -15.00 7.77
N PHE A 319 -12.36 -16.08 7.95
CA PHE A 319 -11.87 -17.44 7.85
C PHE A 319 -11.37 -17.76 6.43
N LEU A 320 -12.11 -17.39 5.40
CA LEU A 320 -11.67 -17.55 4.01
C LEU A 320 -10.37 -16.79 3.74
N LEU A 321 -10.21 -15.60 4.31
CA LEU A 321 -9.00 -14.79 4.18
C LEU A 321 -7.79 -15.33 4.95
N ILE A 322 -7.95 -16.28 5.90
CA ILE A 322 -6.80 -16.96 6.54
C ILE A 322 -6.05 -17.84 5.53
N PHE A 323 -6.76 -18.41 4.57
CA PHE A 323 -6.19 -19.35 3.58
C PHE A 323 -5.72 -18.68 2.29
N ASP A 324 -5.61 -17.36 2.28
CA ASP A 324 -5.11 -16.61 1.10
C ASP A 324 -3.58 -16.60 1.06
N PHE A 325 -2.97 -17.73 0.72
CA PHE A 325 -1.50 -17.89 0.64
C PHE A 325 -0.90 -17.58 -0.74
N ARG A 326 -1.68 -17.12 -1.70
CA ARG A 326 -1.30 -17.06 -3.12
C ARG A 326 -0.09 -16.19 -3.44
N ASN A 327 0.15 -15.18 -2.62
CA ASN A 327 1.14 -14.15 -2.93
C ASN A 327 2.28 -14.09 -1.91
N GLU A 328 2.41 -15.11 -1.02
CA GLU A 328 3.40 -15.04 0.06
C GLU A 328 4.86 -15.04 -0.42
N ILE A 329 5.15 -15.71 -1.52
CA ILE A 329 6.54 -16.01 -1.91
C ILE A 329 7.07 -15.01 -2.95
N SER A 330 6.25 -14.56 -3.89
CA SER A 330 6.73 -13.78 -5.03
C SER A 330 6.70 -12.26 -4.83
N VAL A 331 5.76 -11.74 -4.03
CA VAL A 331 5.56 -10.28 -3.87
C VAL A 331 6.47 -9.69 -2.79
N PHE A 332 6.92 -10.50 -1.83
CA PHE A 332 7.59 -10.00 -0.63
C PHE A 332 9.09 -10.29 -0.56
N ASN A 333 9.71 -10.73 -1.65
CA ASN A 333 11.15 -11.04 -1.62
C ASN A 333 11.84 -10.61 -2.93
N SER A 334 12.24 -9.34 -2.99
CA SER A 334 12.83 -8.77 -4.20
C SER A 334 14.26 -9.24 -4.49
N ASN A 335 14.94 -9.86 -3.51
CA ASN A 335 16.38 -10.17 -3.58
C ASN A 335 17.30 -8.97 -3.91
N SER A 336 16.79 -7.75 -3.78
CA SER A 336 17.52 -6.52 -4.11
C SER A 336 18.76 -6.31 -3.26
N LYS A 337 18.77 -6.84 -2.04
CA LYS A 337 19.94 -6.81 -1.15
C LYS A 337 21.10 -7.63 -1.72
N GLU A 338 20.84 -8.76 -2.34
CA GLU A 338 21.87 -9.61 -2.96
C GLU A 338 22.48 -8.89 -4.18
N VAL A 339 21.64 -8.22 -4.98
CA VAL A 339 22.10 -7.36 -6.09
C VAL A 339 22.97 -6.21 -5.56
N ALA A 340 22.51 -5.53 -4.52
CA ALA A 340 23.24 -4.42 -3.90
C ALA A 340 24.60 -4.86 -3.35
N ASN A 341 24.69 -6.05 -2.75
CA ASN A 341 25.96 -6.61 -2.28
C ASN A 341 26.92 -6.89 -3.45
N TYR A 342 26.40 -7.48 -4.53
CA TYR A 342 27.22 -7.68 -5.74
C TYR A 342 27.77 -6.37 -6.30
N ILE A 343 26.93 -5.32 -6.36
CA ILE A 343 27.35 -3.98 -6.78
C ILE A 343 28.46 -3.43 -5.87
N LYS A 344 28.32 -3.58 -4.55
CA LYS A 344 29.33 -3.11 -3.58
C LYS A 344 30.67 -3.81 -3.76
N GLU A 345 30.68 -5.09 -4.09
CA GLU A 345 31.89 -5.88 -4.33
C GLU A 345 32.66 -5.44 -5.57
N HIS A 346 31.95 -4.98 -6.62
CA HIS A 346 32.54 -4.67 -7.92
C HIS A 346 32.62 -3.16 -8.23
N LYS A 347 32.27 -2.29 -7.30
CA LYS A 347 32.14 -0.83 -7.50
C LYS A 347 33.40 -0.12 -7.98
N ASN A 348 34.58 -0.63 -7.63
CA ASN A 348 35.85 0.02 -7.96
C ASN A 348 36.38 -0.40 -9.34
N ASP A 349 35.91 -1.51 -9.85
CA ASP A 349 36.45 -2.17 -11.04
C ASP A 349 35.61 -1.98 -12.30
N CYS A 350 34.32 -1.56 -12.14
CA CYS A 350 33.36 -1.55 -13.22
C CYS A 350 32.45 -0.33 -13.18
N SER A 351 32.02 0.15 -14.33
CA SER A 351 30.84 1.00 -14.45
C SER A 351 29.57 0.14 -14.48
N ILE A 352 28.59 0.50 -13.66
CA ILE A 352 27.39 -0.34 -13.46
C ILE A 352 26.18 0.35 -14.09
N PHE A 353 25.51 -0.35 -14.99
CA PHE A 353 24.26 0.06 -15.59
C PHE A 353 23.09 -0.68 -14.95
N LEU A 354 22.11 0.05 -14.45
CA LEU A 354 20.91 -0.49 -13.82
C LEU A 354 19.67 -0.09 -14.63
N ASN A 355 18.81 -1.05 -14.87
CA ASN A 355 17.45 -0.80 -15.37
C ASN A 355 16.55 -0.35 -14.20
N GLN A 356 15.24 -0.19 -14.42
CA GLN A 356 14.22 0.27 -13.45
C GLN A 356 14.24 -0.45 -12.08
N ILE A 357 14.82 -1.63 -12.00
CA ILE A 357 15.15 -2.38 -10.77
C ILE A 357 16.04 -1.58 -9.79
N PHE A 358 16.67 -0.54 -10.30
CA PHE A 358 17.49 0.40 -9.55
C PHE A 358 16.81 0.91 -8.26
N PHE A 359 15.55 1.27 -8.29
CA PHE A 359 14.85 1.78 -7.11
C PHE A 359 14.84 0.81 -5.94
N MET A 360 14.83 -0.50 -6.19
CA MET A 360 14.87 -1.52 -5.15
C MET A 360 16.27 -1.74 -4.58
N THR A 361 17.31 -1.50 -5.36
CA THR A 361 18.71 -1.71 -4.96
C THR A 361 19.35 -0.46 -4.36
N LEU A 362 18.95 0.71 -4.84
CA LEU A 362 19.54 2.01 -4.49
C LEU A 362 19.59 2.29 -2.98
N PRO A 363 18.51 2.07 -2.20
CA PRO A 363 18.56 2.32 -0.76
C PRO A 363 19.56 1.43 0.00
N TYR A 364 19.86 0.24 -0.52
CA TYR A 364 20.87 -0.63 0.05
C TYR A 364 22.31 -0.23 -0.30
N ILE A 365 22.49 0.44 -1.45
CA ILE A 365 23.80 0.87 -1.93
C ILE A 365 24.21 2.17 -1.24
N ARG A 366 23.27 3.08 -1.06
CA ARG A 366 23.49 4.38 -0.42
C ARG A 366 23.63 4.24 1.09
N ASP A 367 24.81 3.88 1.55
CA ASP A 367 25.16 3.83 2.99
C ASP A 367 25.55 5.20 3.57
N GLY A 368 25.25 6.28 2.87
CA GLY A 368 25.43 7.67 3.31
C GLY A 368 26.83 8.24 3.10
N LYS A 369 27.79 7.48 2.59
CA LYS A 369 29.20 7.90 2.49
C LYS A 369 29.83 7.79 1.11
N THR A 370 29.21 7.12 0.16
CA THR A 370 29.82 6.88 -1.16
C THR A 370 28.83 7.15 -2.29
N ASP A 371 29.17 8.12 -3.13
CA ASP A 371 28.58 8.24 -4.46
C ASP A 371 29.20 7.14 -5.32
N TYR A 372 28.39 6.13 -5.63
CA TYR A 372 28.78 5.13 -6.62
C TYR A 372 28.57 5.72 -8.01
N ASP A 373 29.48 5.44 -8.94
CA ASP A 373 29.31 5.73 -10.36
C ASP A 373 28.28 4.76 -10.96
N ILE A 374 27.01 4.98 -10.60
CA ILE A 374 25.89 4.20 -11.08
C ILE A 374 25.18 5.03 -12.13
N LYS A 375 25.22 4.58 -13.37
CA LYS A 375 24.51 5.21 -14.48
C LYS A 375 23.15 4.54 -14.62
N ILE A 376 22.10 5.34 -14.45
CA ILE A 376 20.72 4.88 -14.63
C ILE A 376 20.41 5.00 -16.11
N ILE A 377 20.03 3.89 -16.71
CA ILE A 377 19.48 3.89 -18.06
C ILE A 377 18.01 4.29 -17.93
N ASP A 378 17.73 5.57 -18.12
CA ASP A 378 16.36 6.09 -18.12
C ASP A 378 15.79 5.92 -19.54
N ASN A 379 14.78 5.06 -19.65
CA ASN A 379 13.94 5.03 -20.84
C ASN A 379 12.97 6.22 -20.78
N SER A 380 13.43 7.36 -21.28
CA SER A 380 12.71 8.65 -21.24
C SER A 380 11.33 8.67 -21.92
N ASN A 381 10.89 7.56 -22.53
CA ASN A 381 9.62 7.45 -23.25
C ASN A 381 8.46 6.88 -22.42
N GLY A 382 8.61 6.75 -21.07
CA GLY A 382 7.47 6.42 -20.20
C GLY A 382 6.80 5.06 -20.43
N THR A 383 7.34 4.24 -21.30
CA THR A 383 6.88 2.87 -21.51
C THR A 383 7.71 1.93 -20.66
N TYR A 384 7.07 1.06 -19.88
CA TYR A 384 7.69 -0.11 -19.22
C TYR A 384 8.19 -1.13 -20.28
N ASN A 385 8.74 -0.64 -21.36
CA ASN A 385 9.44 -1.49 -22.31
C ASN A 385 10.76 -1.89 -21.65
N ILE A 386 10.85 -3.16 -21.32
CA ILE A 386 12.05 -3.91 -20.94
C ILE A 386 13.04 -3.93 -22.15
N GLY A 387 13.04 -2.87 -22.93
CA GLY A 387 14.00 -2.68 -24.02
C GLY A 387 15.22 -1.96 -23.46
N LEU A 388 16.37 -2.57 -23.63
CA LEU A 388 17.65 -1.87 -23.49
C LEU A 388 17.60 -0.60 -24.33
N ASP A 389 17.72 0.57 -23.72
CA ASP A 389 18.06 1.76 -24.48
C ASP A 389 19.56 1.72 -24.81
N PHE A 390 19.83 1.11 -25.93
CA PHE A 390 21.18 0.96 -26.46
C PHE A 390 21.88 2.30 -26.63
N GLU A 391 21.16 3.35 -27.00
CA GLU A 391 21.74 4.68 -27.20
C GLU A 391 22.18 5.29 -25.88
N SER A 392 21.39 5.15 -24.82
CA SER A 392 21.77 5.60 -23.48
C SER A 392 22.99 4.86 -22.94
N ILE A 393 23.08 3.53 -23.16
CA ILE A 393 24.29 2.78 -22.77
C ILE A 393 25.50 3.28 -23.54
N MET A 394 25.40 3.39 -24.85
CA MET A 394 26.49 3.84 -25.72
C MET A 394 26.94 5.27 -25.40
N TYR A 395 26.00 6.16 -25.08
CA TYR A 395 26.30 7.55 -24.71
C TYR A 395 27.10 7.66 -23.40
N ASN A 396 26.83 6.75 -22.45
CA ASN A 396 27.44 6.76 -21.13
C ASN A 396 28.69 5.87 -21.00
N LEU A 397 29.17 5.24 -22.10
CA LEU A 397 30.42 4.49 -22.08
C LEU A 397 31.62 5.42 -21.93
N GLU A 398 32.44 5.18 -20.92
CA GLU A 398 33.69 5.93 -20.75
C GLU A 398 34.80 5.30 -21.62
N PRO A 399 35.54 6.11 -22.41
CA PRO A 399 36.55 5.58 -23.35
C PRO A 399 37.68 4.79 -22.70
N ASN A 400 37.92 4.98 -21.41
CA ASN A 400 39.07 4.45 -20.68
C ASN A 400 38.71 3.33 -19.69
N LYS A 401 37.45 2.91 -19.56
CA LYS A 401 37.03 1.79 -18.73
C LYS A 401 36.70 0.58 -19.58
N ASN A 402 37.29 -0.55 -19.28
CA ASN A 402 37.13 -1.79 -20.06
C ASN A 402 36.09 -2.75 -19.48
N ASN A 403 35.61 -2.49 -18.27
CA ASN A 403 34.69 -3.41 -17.60
C ASN A 403 33.35 -2.74 -17.30
N TYR A 404 32.31 -3.28 -17.87
CA TYR A 404 30.93 -2.83 -17.65
C TYR A 404 30.05 -3.96 -17.13
N ILE A 405 29.18 -3.64 -16.20
CA ILE A 405 28.18 -4.57 -15.65
C ILE A 405 26.80 -4.04 -15.95
N TYR A 406 25.96 -4.86 -16.51
CA TYR A 406 24.55 -4.57 -16.73
C TYR A 406 23.68 -5.50 -15.89
N ILE A 407 22.72 -4.94 -15.16
CA ILE A 407 21.81 -5.70 -14.29
C ILE A 407 20.37 -5.46 -14.73
N ASN A 408 19.67 -6.56 -15.04
CA ASN A 408 18.27 -6.52 -15.48
C ASN A 408 17.48 -7.72 -14.92
N SER A 409 16.15 -7.68 -15.05
CA SER A 409 15.32 -8.88 -14.93
C SER A 409 15.79 -9.92 -15.97
N CYS A 410 15.72 -11.22 -15.62
CA CYS A 410 16.27 -12.30 -16.47
C CYS A 410 15.49 -12.47 -17.78
N ALA A 411 15.56 -11.50 -18.65
CA ALA A 411 15.09 -11.57 -20.04
C ALA A 411 16.26 -11.92 -20.96
N LYS A 412 16.01 -12.66 -22.04
CA LYS A 412 17.03 -12.87 -23.08
C LYS A 412 17.42 -11.52 -23.67
N ILE A 413 18.67 -11.13 -23.49
CA ILE A 413 19.23 -9.93 -24.10
C ILE A 413 19.88 -10.33 -25.39
N PRO A 414 19.41 -9.85 -26.56
CA PRO A 414 20.09 -10.07 -27.81
C PRO A 414 21.39 -9.26 -27.86
N ASN A 415 22.41 -9.76 -28.59
CA ASN A 415 23.57 -8.94 -28.89
C ASN A 415 23.11 -7.69 -29.65
N LEU A 416 23.63 -6.54 -29.22
CA LEU A 416 23.24 -5.26 -29.80
C LEU A 416 24.37 -4.77 -30.73
N ILE A 417 24.00 -4.35 -31.94
CA ILE A 417 24.93 -3.88 -32.94
C ILE A 417 24.56 -2.44 -33.32
N LYS A 418 25.52 -1.53 -33.23
CA LYS A 418 25.38 -0.15 -33.73
C LYS A 418 26.63 0.27 -34.52
N GLY A 419 26.50 0.35 -35.83
CA GLY A 419 27.62 0.61 -36.74
C GLY A 419 28.62 -0.56 -36.71
N GLU A 420 29.88 -0.27 -36.45
CA GLU A 420 30.95 -1.30 -36.35
C GLU A 420 31.11 -1.87 -34.93
N LYS A 421 30.35 -1.37 -33.95
CA LYS A 421 30.45 -1.79 -32.53
C LYS A 421 29.41 -2.86 -32.24
N VAL A 422 29.85 -3.94 -31.60
CA VAL A 422 29.02 -5.04 -31.15
C VAL A 422 29.12 -5.10 -29.64
N MET A 423 27.97 -4.99 -28.92
CA MET A 423 27.93 -5.23 -27.49
C MET A 423 27.50 -6.68 -27.25
N LYS A 424 28.34 -7.42 -26.59
CA LYS A 424 28.08 -8.78 -26.14
C LYS A 424 27.76 -8.78 -24.66
N PHE A 425 26.69 -9.47 -24.26
CA PHE A 425 26.24 -9.63 -22.90
C PHE A 425 26.51 -11.08 -22.48
N GLU A 426 27.51 -11.26 -21.62
CA GLU A 426 27.81 -12.55 -21.04
C GLU A 426 27.22 -12.64 -19.64
N LEU A 427 26.38 -13.65 -19.39
CA LEU A 427 25.76 -13.86 -18.09
C LEU A 427 26.82 -14.23 -17.06
N ASP A 428 27.07 -13.34 -16.08
CA ASP A 428 27.99 -13.57 -14.97
C ASP A 428 27.30 -14.23 -13.78
N LYS A 429 26.12 -13.74 -13.39
CA LYS A 429 25.38 -14.25 -12.25
C LYS A 429 23.87 -14.18 -12.43
N ASN A 430 23.19 -15.21 -11.98
CA ASN A 430 21.73 -15.27 -11.90
C ASN A 430 21.31 -15.29 -10.43
N ILE A 431 20.52 -14.30 -9.98
CA ILE A 431 20.04 -14.20 -8.62
C ILE A 431 18.59 -14.70 -8.57
N LYS A 432 18.44 -15.97 -8.21
CA LYS A 432 17.15 -16.65 -7.99
C LYS A 432 16.15 -16.50 -9.16
N ASN A 433 16.63 -16.45 -10.39
CA ASN A 433 15.85 -16.21 -11.61
C ASN A 433 15.08 -14.87 -11.65
N LEU A 434 15.37 -13.94 -10.73
CA LEU A 434 14.75 -12.61 -10.70
C LEU A 434 15.65 -11.57 -11.35
N TYR A 435 16.96 -11.63 -11.08
CA TYR A 435 17.93 -10.70 -11.64
C TYR A 435 19.06 -11.44 -12.31
N CYS A 436 19.37 -11.01 -13.50
CA CYS A 436 20.53 -11.47 -14.26
C CYS A 436 21.55 -10.34 -14.38
N ILE A 437 22.79 -10.66 -14.02
CA ILE A 437 23.94 -9.75 -14.07
C ILE A 437 24.79 -10.18 -15.26
N TYR A 438 25.05 -9.23 -16.15
CA TYR A 438 25.80 -9.47 -17.37
C TYR A 438 27.08 -8.66 -17.37
N LYS A 439 28.18 -9.28 -17.77
CA LYS A 439 29.37 -8.56 -18.24
C LYS A 439 29.10 -8.06 -19.64
N VAL A 440 29.52 -6.84 -19.94
CA VAL A 440 29.30 -6.22 -21.24
C VAL A 440 30.67 -6.04 -21.92
N ASP A 441 30.92 -6.80 -22.95
CA ASP A 441 32.08 -6.66 -23.80
C ASP A 441 31.72 -5.85 -25.03
N ILE A 442 32.61 -4.93 -25.44
CA ILE A 442 32.45 -4.08 -26.61
C ILE A 442 33.53 -4.44 -27.60
N GLU A 443 33.14 -5.11 -28.69
CA GLU A 443 34.02 -5.38 -29.82
C GLU A 443 33.93 -4.21 -30.82
N LYS A 444 35.09 -3.84 -31.34
CA LYS A 444 35.21 -2.78 -32.35
C LYS A 444 34.89 -3.36 -33.72
#